data_f30511a2badeb4a4f185cbcb0973420b
#
_entry.id   f30511a2badeb4a4f185cbcb0973420b
#
_cell.length_a   1.000
_cell.length_b   1.000
_cell.length_c   1.000
_cell.angle_alpha   90.00
_cell.angle_beta   90.00
_cell.angle_gamma   90.00
#
_symmetry.space_group_name_H-M   'P 1'
#
loop_
_entity.id
_entity.type
_entity.pdbx_description
1 polymer ?
#
loop_
_entity_poly.entity_id
_entity_poly.type
_entity_poly.pdbx_seq_one_letter_code
_entity_poly.pdbx_strand_id
1 'polypeptide(L)'
;MRPVTCAACHTPDLKVRVTASAPVLPAGFRAIGVGLGAQCMTCHNTRNGAITWNTDDPKRWTAPHTASQADVLMGKNAFFVPPAEATISPHATFIGDACVTCHMRFSKESHTFRAGRDVCIRCHGAEVTAERVQAGIKTLLREVEKAIAARVMARKDQIAVIRNWDPQTDRYTDNFKVNPALIVSVEPVEIHGQQGLKFILRDGGAWYSQLGSVLDAAGKPVFPTSDPVVRAGWNYFLIEGDDSFGVHNPRFARTVLLATLDALR
;
A
#
# COMPACT_ATOMS: atom_id res chain seq x y z
N MET A 1 12.57 -14.72 9.19
CA MET A 1 11.20 -15.15 8.80
C MET A 1 11.16 -16.65 8.63
N ARG A 2 10.13 -17.35 9.11
CA ARG A 2 9.94 -18.77 8.79
C ARG A 2 9.30 -18.87 7.39
N PRO A 3 9.71 -19.80 6.53
CA PRO A 3 9.11 -19.97 5.22
C PRO A 3 7.64 -20.40 5.35
N VAL A 4 6.82 -20.01 4.39
CA VAL A 4 5.44 -20.47 4.28
C VAL A 4 5.46 -21.96 3.96
N THR A 5 4.83 -22.78 4.79
CA THR A 5 4.74 -24.24 4.61
C THR A 5 3.43 -24.62 3.95
N CYS A 6 3.34 -25.84 3.40
CA CYS A 6 2.11 -26.37 2.81
C CYS A 6 0.90 -26.27 3.77
N ALA A 7 1.14 -26.45 5.06
CA ALA A 7 0.12 -26.36 6.10
C ALA A 7 -0.49 -24.95 6.28
N ALA A 8 0.12 -23.91 5.74
CA ALA A 8 -0.47 -22.57 5.75
C ALA A 8 -1.74 -22.51 4.87
N CYS A 9 -1.74 -23.25 3.76
CA CYS A 9 -2.83 -23.25 2.79
C CYS A 9 -3.61 -24.57 2.76
N HIS A 10 -2.99 -25.68 3.14
CA HIS A 10 -3.57 -27.01 3.05
C HIS A 10 -3.83 -27.67 4.40
N THR A 11 -4.87 -28.47 4.46
CA THR A 11 -5.13 -29.45 5.53
C THR A 11 -4.22 -30.68 5.35
N PRO A 12 -4.10 -31.58 6.33
CA PRO A 12 -3.30 -32.81 6.18
C PRO A 12 -3.73 -33.71 5.01
N ASP A 13 -5.01 -33.67 4.61
CA ASP A 13 -5.56 -34.36 3.43
C ASP A 13 -5.46 -33.53 2.14
N LEU A 14 -4.58 -32.52 2.13
CA LEU A 14 -4.24 -31.64 1.00
C LEU A 14 -5.39 -30.76 0.47
N LYS A 15 -6.50 -30.65 1.17
CA LYS A 15 -7.56 -29.71 0.80
C LYS A 15 -7.17 -28.28 1.16
N VAL A 16 -7.62 -27.31 0.36
CA VAL A 16 -7.44 -25.89 0.67
C VAL A 16 -8.27 -25.52 1.88
N ARG A 17 -7.67 -24.80 2.86
CA ARG A 17 -8.31 -24.48 4.14
C ARG A 17 -9.45 -23.49 4.02
N VAL A 18 -9.33 -22.49 3.15
CA VAL A 18 -10.32 -21.43 2.97
C VAL A 18 -10.74 -21.40 1.51
N THR A 19 -12.04 -21.55 1.27
CA THR A 19 -12.63 -21.61 -0.08
C THR A 19 -13.87 -20.73 -0.16
N ALA A 20 -14.23 -20.30 -1.36
CA ALA A 20 -15.40 -19.50 -1.70
C ALA A 20 -15.42 -18.07 -1.13
N SER A 21 -15.18 -17.87 0.14
CA SER A 21 -15.19 -16.56 0.79
C SER A 21 -14.07 -16.44 1.81
N ALA A 22 -13.37 -15.31 1.82
CA ALA A 22 -12.41 -14.98 2.87
C ALA A 22 -13.14 -14.75 4.21
N PRO A 23 -12.45 -14.93 5.37
CA PRO A 23 -12.95 -14.39 6.63
C PRO A 23 -13.12 -12.87 6.54
N VAL A 24 -13.67 -12.25 7.58
CA VAL A 24 -13.63 -10.78 7.68
C VAL A 24 -12.16 -10.35 7.76
N LEU A 25 -11.72 -9.57 6.79
CA LEU A 25 -10.35 -9.08 6.70
C LEU A 25 -10.14 -7.89 7.65
N PRO A 26 -8.89 -7.55 8.01
CA PRO A 26 -8.58 -6.46 8.93
C PRO A 26 -9.21 -5.11 8.57
N ALA A 27 -9.40 -4.84 7.28
CA ALA A 27 -10.09 -3.64 6.78
C ALA A 27 -11.62 -3.66 6.99
N GLY A 28 -12.18 -4.68 7.66
CA GLY A 28 -13.58 -4.76 8.02
C GLY A 28 -14.51 -5.27 6.93
N PHE A 29 -14.01 -5.82 5.83
CA PHE A 29 -14.83 -6.41 4.76
C PHE A 29 -14.57 -7.90 4.58
N ARG A 30 -15.49 -8.57 3.88
CA ARG A 30 -15.36 -9.96 3.46
C ARG A 30 -15.35 -10.04 1.94
N ALA A 31 -14.37 -10.71 1.36
CA ALA A 31 -14.37 -11.05 -0.06
C ALA A 31 -15.21 -12.32 -0.26
N ILE A 32 -16.29 -12.20 -1.04
CA ILE A 32 -17.27 -13.28 -1.31
C ILE A 32 -17.16 -13.66 -2.79
N GLY A 33 -17.31 -14.96 -3.08
CA GLY A 33 -17.31 -15.46 -4.46
C GLY A 33 -15.94 -15.52 -5.12
N VAL A 34 -14.87 -15.46 -4.34
CA VAL A 34 -13.48 -15.46 -4.83
C VAL A 34 -12.83 -16.86 -4.91
N GLY A 35 -13.64 -17.89 -4.70
CA GLY A 35 -13.21 -19.29 -4.83
C GLY A 35 -12.00 -19.62 -3.96
N LEU A 36 -11.04 -20.35 -4.50
CA LEU A 36 -9.79 -20.71 -3.82
C LEU A 36 -8.90 -19.49 -3.53
N GLY A 37 -9.09 -18.36 -4.22
CA GLY A 37 -8.42 -17.09 -3.93
C GLY A 37 -8.68 -16.58 -2.51
N ALA A 38 -9.77 -17.02 -1.87
CA ALA A 38 -10.08 -16.70 -0.47
C ALA A 38 -8.93 -17.06 0.47
N GLN A 39 -8.24 -18.17 0.23
CA GLN A 39 -7.08 -18.60 1.00
C GLN A 39 -5.93 -17.56 0.92
N CYS A 40 -5.64 -17.04 -0.25
CA CYS A 40 -4.57 -16.04 -0.46
C CYS A 40 -4.87 -14.76 0.32
N MET A 41 -6.13 -14.31 0.30
CA MET A 41 -6.57 -13.09 0.94
C MET A 41 -6.45 -13.11 2.48
N THR A 42 -6.35 -14.28 3.11
CA THR A 42 -6.10 -14.37 4.55
C THR A 42 -4.76 -13.77 4.97
N CYS A 43 -3.81 -13.71 4.04
CA CYS A 43 -2.48 -13.14 4.26
C CYS A 43 -2.21 -11.90 3.39
N HIS A 44 -2.71 -11.90 2.15
CA HIS A 44 -2.54 -10.81 1.18
C HIS A 44 -3.63 -9.75 1.36
N ASN A 45 -3.53 -8.98 2.44
CA ASN A 45 -4.44 -7.89 2.81
C ASN A 45 -3.72 -6.82 3.64
N THR A 46 -4.36 -5.68 3.86
CA THR A 46 -3.82 -4.59 4.68
C THR A 46 -3.90 -4.93 6.16
N ARG A 47 -2.96 -5.73 6.67
CA ARG A 47 -2.93 -6.22 8.07
C ARG A 47 -3.00 -5.11 9.11
N ASN A 48 -2.60 -3.89 8.76
CA ASN A 48 -2.60 -2.74 9.65
C ASN A 48 -3.99 -2.10 9.82
N GLY A 49 -5.04 -2.76 9.34
CA GLY A 49 -6.43 -2.42 9.62
C GLY A 49 -7.11 -1.54 8.59
N ALA A 50 -8.23 -0.97 9.00
CA ALA A 50 -9.06 -0.11 8.18
C ALA A 50 -8.64 1.37 8.29
N ILE A 51 -8.93 2.15 7.26
CA ILE A 51 -8.75 3.61 7.27
C ILE A 51 -9.45 4.30 8.45
N THR A 52 -10.54 3.73 8.95
CA THR A 52 -11.28 4.24 10.12
C THR A 52 -10.48 4.19 11.41
N TRP A 53 -9.48 3.32 11.51
CA TRP A 53 -8.63 3.24 12.70
C TRP A 53 -7.62 4.39 12.79
N ASN A 54 -7.31 5.02 11.66
CA ASN A 54 -6.31 6.08 11.56
C ASN A 54 -6.90 7.47 11.75
N THR A 55 -8.24 7.60 11.82
CA THR A 55 -8.89 8.90 11.90
C THR A 55 -8.87 9.51 13.30
N ASP A 56 -8.90 8.68 14.35
CA ASP A 56 -9.14 9.17 15.72
C ASP A 56 -8.00 8.81 16.70
N ASP A 57 -7.02 7.99 16.31
CA ASP A 57 -5.86 7.69 17.16
C ASP A 57 -4.65 8.55 16.75
N PRO A 58 -4.31 9.59 17.49
CA PRO A 58 -3.17 10.46 17.18
C PRO A 58 -1.81 9.75 17.25
N LYS A 59 -1.76 8.53 17.73
CA LYS A 59 -0.53 7.72 17.83
C LYS A 59 -0.30 6.78 16.64
N ARG A 60 -1.24 6.67 15.69
CA ARG A 60 -1.15 5.69 14.61
C ARG A 60 -1.06 6.33 13.23
N TRP A 61 0.15 6.53 12.78
CA TRP A 61 0.48 6.84 11.39
C TRP A 61 0.78 5.55 10.62
N THR A 62 -0.11 4.55 10.70
CA THR A 62 0.10 3.26 10.03
C THR A 62 0.10 3.41 8.52
N ALA A 63 0.98 2.65 7.86
CA ALA A 63 0.87 2.36 6.44
C ALA A 63 0.08 1.06 6.23
N PRO A 64 -0.62 0.88 5.10
CA PRO A 64 -1.08 -0.43 4.69
C PRO A 64 0.10 -1.39 4.62
N HIS A 65 -0.10 -2.63 5.04
CA HIS A 65 0.94 -3.65 4.88
C HIS A 65 1.22 -3.87 3.38
N THR A 66 2.49 -4.11 3.02
CA THR A 66 2.95 -4.40 1.66
C THR A 66 2.42 -5.73 1.10
N ALA A 67 1.14 -5.98 1.24
CA ALA A 67 0.43 -7.15 0.75
C ALA A 67 -1.07 -6.81 0.59
N SER A 68 -1.39 -5.62 0.09
CA SER A 68 -2.75 -5.06 0.01
C SER A 68 -3.60 -5.61 -1.14
N GLN A 69 -3.22 -6.73 -1.74
CA GLN A 69 -3.85 -7.28 -2.94
C GLN A 69 -5.36 -7.49 -2.81
N ALA A 70 -5.82 -8.02 -1.66
CA ALA A 70 -7.25 -8.23 -1.43
C ALA A 70 -8.02 -6.92 -1.38
N ASP A 71 -7.47 -5.90 -0.71
CA ASP A 71 -8.10 -4.59 -0.57
C ASP A 71 -8.21 -3.90 -1.93
N VAL A 72 -7.15 -3.91 -2.73
CA VAL A 72 -7.13 -3.32 -4.07
C VAL A 72 -8.06 -4.09 -5.02
N LEU A 73 -8.01 -5.42 -5.05
CA LEU A 73 -8.87 -6.25 -5.90
C LEU A 73 -10.35 -6.00 -5.60
N MET A 74 -10.70 -5.88 -4.32
CA MET A 74 -12.07 -5.67 -3.85
C MET A 74 -12.48 -4.19 -3.81
N GLY A 75 -11.61 -3.25 -4.20
CA GLY A 75 -11.89 -1.83 -4.21
C GLY A 75 -12.17 -1.28 -2.81
N LYS A 76 -11.34 -1.59 -1.84
CA LYS A 76 -11.56 -1.25 -0.43
C LYS A 76 -10.40 -0.44 0.16
N ASN A 77 -10.69 0.20 1.29
CA ASN A 77 -9.71 0.75 2.22
C ASN A 77 -8.89 1.95 1.68
N ALA A 78 -9.43 2.75 0.77
CA ALA A 78 -8.81 3.97 0.29
C ALA A 78 -9.49 5.23 0.83
N PHE A 79 -8.70 6.26 1.14
CA PHE A 79 -9.19 7.61 1.44
C PHE A 79 -9.61 8.34 0.16
N PHE A 80 -10.44 9.37 0.31
CA PHE A 80 -10.86 10.31 -0.73
C PHE A 80 -11.73 9.71 -1.86
N VAL A 81 -11.96 8.40 -1.87
CA VAL A 81 -12.77 7.72 -2.89
C VAL A 81 -14.19 7.51 -2.37
N PRO A 82 -15.20 8.11 -3.01
CA PRO A 82 -16.59 7.84 -2.63
C PRO A 82 -16.93 6.35 -2.78
N PRO A 83 -17.78 5.78 -1.91
CA PRO A 83 -18.15 4.36 -1.98
C PRO A 83 -18.69 3.90 -3.33
N ALA A 84 -19.38 4.77 -4.06
CA ALA A 84 -19.91 4.49 -5.40
C ALA A 84 -18.82 4.32 -6.48
N GLU A 85 -17.64 4.89 -6.25
CA GLU A 85 -16.49 4.81 -7.16
C GLU A 85 -15.50 3.71 -6.76
N ALA A 86 -15.62 3.20 -5.55
CA ALA A 86 -14.80 2.11 -5.01
C ALA A 86 -15.30 0.75 -5.54
N THR A 87 -15.01 0.45 -6.81
CA THR A 87 -15.55 -0.71 -7.51
C THR A 87 -14.69 -1.96 -7.34
N ILE A 88 -15.35 -3.11 -7.18
CA ILE A 88 -14.70 -4.42 -7.21
C ILE A 88 -14.14 -4.66 -8.61
N SER A 89 -12.96 -5.28 -8.68
CA SER A 89 -12.36 -5.66 -9.96
C SER A 89 -13.21 -6.68 -10.72
N PRO A 90 -13.36 -6.53 -12.04
CA PRO A 90 -13.89 -7.60 -12.89
C PRO A 90 -13.14 -8.94 -12.70
N HIS A 91 -11.85 -8.91 -12.42
CA HIS A 91 -11.06 -10.11 -12.14
C HIS A 91 -11.53 -10.87 -10.88
N ALA A 92 -12.07 -10.16 -9.88
CA ALA A 92 -12.66 -10.81 -8.71
C ALA A 92 -14.06 -11.38 -9.00
N THR A 93 -14.79 -10.80 -9.97
CA THR A 93 -16.19 -11.13 -10.23
C THR A 93 -16.35 -12.20 -11.30
N PHE A 94 -15.57 -12.14 -12.37
CA PHE A 94 -15.73 -12.99 -13.55
C PHE A 94 -14.71 -14.14 -13.64
N ILE A 95 -13.65 -14.11 -12.81
CA ILE A 95 -12.64 -15.16 -12.82
C ILE A 95 -12.86 -16.06 -11.62
N GLY A 96 -13.27 -17.32 -11.88
CA GLY A 96 -13.37 -18.33 -10.84
C GLY A 96 -12.04 -18.49 -10.11
N ASP A 97 -12.07 -18.67 -8.79
CA ASP A 97 -10.88 -18.81 -7.94
C ASP A 97 -9.92 -17.61 -7.94
N ALA A 98 -10.32 -16.47 -8.51
CA ALA A 98 -9.60 -15.20 -8.46
C ALA A 98 -8.06 -15.35 -8.58
N CYS A 99 -7.32 -15.13 -7.49
CA CYS A 99 -5.85 -15.19 -7.43
C CYS A 99 -5.28 -16.48 -8.03
N VAL A 100 -5.88 -17.64 -7.69
CA VAL A 100 -5.38 -18.97 -8.06
C VAL A 100 -5.41 -19.17 -9.57
N THR A 101 -6.40 -18.62 -10.25
CA THR A 101 -6.52 -18.77 -11.72
C THR A 101 -5.31 -18.17 -12.43
N CYS A 102 -4.89 -16.98 -12.06
CA CYS A 102 -3.75 -16.31 -12.70
C CYS A 102 -2.40 -16.77 -12.13
N HIS A 103 -2.30 -16.90 -10.81
CA HIS A 103 -1.02 -17.16 -10.15
C HIS A 103 -0.64 -18.64 -10.05
N MET A 104 -1.59 -19.55 -10.30
CA MET A 104 -1.33 -21.00 -10.20
C MET A 104 -1.83 -21.80 -11.41
N ARG A 105 -3.12 -21.70 -11.79
CA ARG A 105 -3.68 -22.58 -12.85
C ARG A 105 -3.13 -22.28 -14.23
N PHE A 106 -2.97 -20.99 -14.56
CA PHE A 106 -2.43 -20.58 -15.86
C PHE A 106 -0.91 -20.42 -15.83
N SER A 107 -0.31 -20.48 -14.66
CA SER A 107 1.15 -20.53 -14.53
C SER A 107 1.66 -21.92 -14.86
N LYS A 108 2.72 -21.98 -15.65
CA LYS A 108 3.45 -23.25 -15.92
C LYS A 108 4.13 -23.79 -14.67
N GLU A 109 4.42 -22.93 -13.71
CA GLU A 109 5.12 -23.22 -12.47
C GLU A 109 4.18 -22.97 -11.28
N SER A 110 3.14 -23.83 -11.14
CA SER A 110 2.26 -23.84 -9.97
C SER A 110 3.06 -23.77 -8.66
N HIS A 111 2.56 -23.10 -7.62
CA HIS A 111 3.24 -22.87 -6.33
C HIS A 111 4.49 -21.97 -6.38
N THR A 112 4.90 -21.43 -7.51
CA THR A 112 5.80 -20.27 -7.53
C THR A 112 5.04 -18.97 -7.35
N PHE A 113 3.72 -19.02 -7.52
CA PHE A 113 2.78 -17.90 -7.43
C PHE A 113 3.07 -16.75 -8.41
N ARG A 114 3.81 -17.03 -9.49
CA ARG A 114 4.14 -16.06 -10.52
C ARG A 114 3.15 -16.14 -11.67
N ALA A 115 2.44 -15.04 -11.93
CA ALA A 115 1.64 -14.88 -13.13
C ALA A 115 2.55 -14.51 -14.31
N GLY A 116 2.56 -15.35 -15.34
CA GLY A 116 3.29 -15.08 -16.59
C GLY A 116 2.51 -14.12 -17.51
N ARG A 117 3.20 -13.55 -18.51
CA ARG A 117 2.56 -12.67 -19.52
C ARG A 117 1.46 -13.36 -20.31
N ASP A 118 1.60 -14.65 -20.54
CA ASP A 118 0.65 -15.51 -21.26
C ASP A 118 -0.71 -15.64 -20.55
N VAL A 119 -0.79 -15.30 -19.28
CA VAL A 119 -2.04 -15.33 -18.52
C VAL A 119 -3.05 -14.31 -19.07
N CYS A 120 -2.59 -13.09 -19.35
CA CYS A 120 -3.45 -12.00 -19.82
C CYS A 120 -4.05 -12.27 -21.19
N ILE A 121 -3.24 -12.81 -22.12
CA ILE A 121 -3.64 -13.04 -23.51
C ILE A 121 -4.74 -14.09 -23.67
N ARG A 122 -4.95 -14.94 -22.67
CA ARG A 122 -6.03 -15.95 -22.69
C ARG A 122 -7.43 -15.35 -22.73
N CYS A 123 -7.58 -14.11 -22.22
CA CYS A 123 -8.86 -13.41 -22.15
C CYS A 123 -8.84 -12.08 -22.88
N HIS A 124 -7.70 -11.39 -22.94
CA HIS A 124 -7.59 -10.01 -23.43
C HIS A 124 -6.95 -9.89 -24.83
N GLY A 125 -6.41 -10.96 -25.38
CA GLY A 125 -5.63 -10.89 -26.62
C GLY A 125 -4.25 -10.27 -26.43
N ALA A 126 -3.42 -10.33 -27.46
CA ALA A 126 -1.99 -9.97 -27.39
C ALA A 126 -1.71 -8.48 -27.11
N GLU A 127 -2.67 -7.61 -27.37
CA GLU A 127 -2.52 -6.15 -27.22
C GLU A 127 -2.59 -5.67 -25.78
N VAL A 128 -3.17 -6.45 -24.87
CA VAL A 128 -3.27 -6.11 -23.45
C VAL A 128 -2.15 -6.80 -22.68
N THR A 129 -1.20 -6.01 -22.21
CA THR A 129 -0.09 -6.49 -21.40
C THR A 129 -0.10 -5.84 -20.02
N ALA A 130 0.46 -6.54 -19.04
CA ALA A 130 0.60 -6.00 -17.68
C ALA A 130 1.40 -4.68 -17.69
N GLU A 131 2.47 -4.60 -18.47
CA GLU A 131 3.31 -3.40 -18.58
C GLU A 131 2.52 -2.17 -19.03
N ARG A 132 1.56 -2.35 -19.94
CA ARG A 132 0.73 -1.26 -20.45
C ARG A 132 -0.19 -0.68 -19.36
N VAL A 133 -0.77 -1.55 -18.54
CA VAL A 133 -1.58 -1.14 -17.38
C VAL A 133 -0.69 -0.48 -16.32
N GLN A 134 0.42 -1.12 -16.00
CA GLN A 134 1.35 -0.70 -14.97
C GLN A 134 1.99 0.66 -15.25
N ALA A 135 2.33 0.97 -16.51
CA ALA A 135 2.99 2.22 -16.88
C ALA A 135 2.19 3.46 -16.43
N GLY A 136 0.88 3.44 -16.66
CA GLY A 136 -0.01 4.53 -16.24
C GLY A 136 -0.10 4.68 -14.72
N ILE A 137 -0.19 3.58 -13.99
CA ILE A 137 -0.28 3.59 -12.52
C ILE A 137 1.07 4.01 -11.90
N LYS A 138 2.20 3.50 -12.42
CA LYS A 138 3.53 3.93 -11.95
C LYS A 138 3.77 5.43 -12.18
N THR A 139 3.21 5.98 -13.25
CA THR A 139 3.27 7.44 -13.48
C THR A 139 2.46 8.19 -12.42
N LEU A 140 1.23 7.77 -12.15
CA LEU A 140 0.40 8.40 -11.12
C LEU A 140 0.99 8.26 -9.71
N LEU A 141 1.60 7.12 -9.37
CA LEU A 141 2.30 6.95 -8.09
C LEU A 141 3.42 7.98 -7.94
N ARG A 142 4.26 8.18 -8.98
CA ARG A 142 5.30 9.23 -8.95
C ARG A 142 4.73 10.63 -8.80
N GLU A 143 3.58 10.93 -9.39
CA GLU A 143 2.94 12.24 -9.22
C GLU A 143 2.39 12.42 -7.79
N VAL A 144 1.82 11.37 -7.18
CA VAL A 144 1.39 11.40 -5.77
C VAL A 144 2.59 11.58 -4.84
N GLU A 145 3.67 10.86 -5.08
CA GLU A 145 4.94 11.01 -4.34
C GLU A 145 5.44 12.46 -4.37
N LYS A 146 5.52 13.07 -5.56
CA LYS A 146 5.90 14.49 -5.73
C LYS A 146 4.93 15.43 -5.01
N ALA A 147 3.63 15.16 -5.07
CA ALA A 147 2.64 16.00 -4.40
C ALA A 147 2.76 15.91 -2.86
N ILE A 148 2.96 14.70 -2.31
CA ILE A 148 3.27 14.51 -0.89
C ILE A 148 4.55 15.30 -0.53
N ALA A 149 5.62 15.12 -1.29
CA ALA A 149 6.89 15.81 -1.07
C ALA A 149 6.72 17.34 -1.08
N ALA A 150 5.98 17.88 -2.03
CA ALA A 150 5.72 19.32 -2.11
C ALA A 150 4.98 19.84 -0.88
N ARG A 151 3.94 19.11 -0.39
CA ARG A 151 3.18 19.47 0.82
C ARG A 151 4.02 19.40 2.09
N VAL A 152 4.93 18.42 2.18
CA VAL A 152 5.87 18.32 3.29
C VAL A 152 6.88 19.46 3.24
N MET A 153 7.47 19.72 2.08
CA MET A 153 8.45 20.80 1.90
C MET A 153 7.88 22.18 2.17
N ALA A 154 6.60 22.41 1.86
CA ALA A 154 5.92 23.67 2.19
C ALA A 154 5.79 23.92 3.72
N ARG A 155 5.95 22.89 4.54
CA ARG A 155 5.88 22.94 6.00
C ARG A 155 7.20 22.60 6.68
N LYS A 156 8.30 22.47 5.95
CA LYS A 156 9.60 22.05 6.50
C LYS A 156 10.08 22.93 7.65
N ASP A 157 9.79 24.24 7.61
CA ASP A 157 10.19 25.20 8.66
C ASP A 157 9.41 25.00 9.98
N GLN A 158 8.35 24.23 9.97
CA GLN A 158 7.63 23.80 11.19
C GLN A 158 8.30 22.61 11.86
N ILE A 159 9.19 21.89 11.17
CA ILE A 159 9.87 20.71 11.69
C ILE A 159 11.01 21.15 12.60
N ALA A 160 10.84 20.95 13.91
CA ALA A 160 11.84 21.32 14.91
C ALA A 160 12.62 20.12 15.44
N VAL A 161 11.98 18.94 15.51
CA VAL A 161 12.54 17.72 16.11
C VAL A 161 12.12 16.51 15.28
N ILE A 162 13.05 15.58 15.08
CA ILE A 162 12.75 14.24 14.55
C ILE A 162 13.42 13.16 15.38
N ARG A 163 12.91 11.94 15.29
CA ARG A 163 13.57 10.72 15.71
C ARG A 163 14.05 9.97 14.47
N ASN A 164 15.37 9.97 14.26
CA ASN A 164 15.94 9.37 13.07
C ASN A 164 16.01 7.84 13.21
N TRP A 165 15.57 7.13 12.17
CA TRP A 165 15.76 5.70 12.01
C TRP A 165 16.94 5.46 11.08
N ASP A 166 17.87 4.58 11.48
CA ASP A 166 18.98 4.16 10.65
C ASP A 166 18.62 2.84 9.95
N PRO A 167 18.43 2.85 8.62
CA PRO A 167 18.06 1.66 7.86
C PRO A 167 19.16 0.57 7.82
N GLN A 168 20.43 0.92 8.12
CA GLN A 168 21.53 -0.03 8.11
C GLN A 168 21.60 -0.85 9.41
N THR A 169 21.34 -0.20 10.53
CA THR A 169 21.42 -0.84 11.86
C THR A 169 20.04 -1.23 12.40
N ASP A 170 18.97 -0.81 11.73
CA ASP A 170 17.58 -0.98 12.16
C ASP A 170 17.32 -0.41 13.57
N ARG A 171 17.91 0.75 13.86
CA ARG A 171 17.81 1.41 15.16
C ARG A 171 17.35 2.85 15.04
N TYR A 172 16.63 3.29 16.07
CA TYR A 172 16.29 4.69 16.24
C TYR A 172 17.32 5.40 17.09
N THR A 173 17.65 6.64 16.69
CA THR A 173 18.34 7.58 17.56
C THR A 173 17.35 8.24 18.52
N ASP A 174 17.85 8.92 19.54
CA ASP A 174 17.05 9.83 20.34
C ASP A 174 16.55 11.01 19.47
N ASN A 175 15.50 11.67 19.95
CA ASN A 175 14.99 12.86 19.26
C ASN A 175 16.09 13.94 19.20
N PHE A 176 16.27 14.54 18.02
CA PHE A 176 17.23 15.62 17.84
C PHE A 176 16.61 16.82 17.14
N LYS A 177 17.19 18.00 17.38
CA LYS A 177 16.77 19.24 16.75
C LYS A 177 17.18 19.26 15.29
N VAL A 178 16.25 19.60 14.43
CA VAL A 178 16.43 19.68 12.98
C VAL A 178 16.80 21.10 12.58
N ASN A 179 17.73 21.23 11.65
CA ASN A 179 17.89 22.46 10.88
C ASN A 179 17.17 22.31 9.53
N PRO A 180 15.98 22.92 9.35
CA PRO A 180 15.20 22.76 8.12
C PRO A 180 15.91 23.26 6.85
N ALA A 181 16.88 24.17 7.00
CA ALA A 181 17.64 24.69 5.86
C ALA A 181 18.53 23.62 5.17
N LEU A 182 18.83 22.52 5.88
CA LEU A 182 19.58 21.40 5.32
C LEU A 182 18.71 20.50 4.42
N ILE A 183 17.37 20.51 4.59
CA ILE A 183 16.45 19.64 3.84
C ILE A 183 16.25 20.22 2.42
N VAL A 184 16.58 19.44 1.40
CA VAL A 184 16.41 19.82 -0.01
C VAL A 184 15.25 19.12 -0.70
N SER A 185 14.92 17.89 -0.27
CA SER A 185 13.73 17.16 -0.71
C SER A 185 13.33 16.10 0.29
N VAL A 186 12.17 15.48 0.06
CA VAL A 186 11.66 14.36 0.86
C VAL A 186 11.07 13.29 -0.03
N GLU A 187 11.10 12.04 0.44
CA GLU A 187 10.46 10.88 -0.17
C GLU A 187 9.60 10.16 0.89
N PRO A 188 8.37 9.73 0.57
CA PRO A 188 7.61 8.87 1.47
C PRO A 188 8.29 7.49 1.56
N VAL A 189 8.36 6.94 2.77
CA VAL A 189 8.93 5.62 3.05
C VAL A 189 8.07 4.90 4.07
N GLU A 190 8.09 3.57 4.08
CA GLU A 190 7.55 2.78 5.17
C GLU A 190 8.67 2.43 6.16
N ILE A 191 8.39 2.62 7.44
CA ILE A 191 9.30 2.32 8.53
C ILE A 191 8.54 1.49 9.57
N HIS A 192 8.77 0.18 9.62
CA HIS A 192 8.14 -0.75 10.57
C HIS A 192 6.59 -0.65 10.57
N GLY A 193 5.98 -0.67 9.39
CA GLY A 193 4.53 -0.60 9.23
C GLY A 193 3.93 0.77 9.52
N GLN A 194 4.76 1.80 9.69
CA GLN A 194 4.34 3.20 9.84
C GLN A 194 4.72 4.00 8.61
N GLN A 195 3.91 4.99 8.28
CA GLN A 195 4.30 5.99 7.29
C GLN A 195 5.46 6.82 7.83
N GLY A 196 6.44 7.07 7.01
CA GLY A 196 7.62 7.86 7.31
C GLY A 196 8.06 8.72 6.14
N LEU A 197 9.07 9.51 6.41
CA LEU A 197 9.73 10.38 5.44
C LEU A 197 11.23 10.12 5.47
N LYS A 198 11.82 10.04 4.28
CA LYS A 198 13.25 10.17 4.04
C LYS A 198 13.51 11.62 3.65
N PHE A 199 14.19 12.36 4.50
CA PHE A 199 14.64 13.73 4.23
C PHE A 199 16.00 13.67 3.54
N ILE A 200 16.07 14.21 2.34
CA ILE A 200 17.32 14.31 1.59
C ILE A 200 18.00 15.63 1.94
N LEU A 201 19.26 15.56 2.30
CA LEU A 201 20.03 16.69 2.81
C LEU A 201 20.95 17.29 1.74
N ARG A 202 21.33 18.53 1.94
CA ARG A 202 22.18 19.28 1.02
C ARG A 202 23.58 18.68 0.82
N ASP A 203 24.09 17.99 1.83
CA ASP A 203 25.40 17.31 1.79
C ASP A 203 25.34 15.92 1.14
N GLY A 204 24.15 15.50 0.66
CA GLY A 204 23.89 14.18 0.11
C GLY A 204 23.54 13.12 1.15
N GLY A 205 23.52 13.46 2.45
CA GLY A 205 23.03 12.59 3.51
C GLY A 205 21.51 12.47 3.52
N ALA A 206 20.99 11.61 4.39
CA ALA A 206 19.57 11.48 4.59
C ALA A 206 19.20 11.21 6.06
N TRP A 207 18.04 11.75 6.48
CA TRP A 207 17.39 11.37 7.72
C TRP A 207 16.11 10.60 7.41
N TYR A 208 15.79 9.64 8.25
CA TYR A 208 14.58 8.84 8.12
C TYR A 208 13.76 8.97 9.40
N SER A 209 12.50 9.35 9.33
CA SER A 209 11.66 9.46 10.52
C SER A 209 10.25 8.98 10.24
N GLN A 210 9.67 8.21 11.16
CA GLN A 210 8.23 7.96 11.15
C GLN A 210 7.47 9.28 11.25
N LEU A 211 6.38 9.40 10.52
CA LEU A 211 5.62 10.66 10.37
C LEU A 211 5.14 11.19 11.72
N GLY A 212 4.73 10.31 12.63
CA GLY A 212 4.34 10.65 13.99
C GLY A 212 5.47 11.15 14.90
N SER A 213 6.72 10.98 14.46
CA SER A 213 7.93 11.46 15.15
C SER A 213 8.56 12.69 14.48
N VAL A 214 7.86 13.28 13.50
CA VAL A 214 8.22 14.56 12.90
C VAL A 214 7.45 15.65 13.67
N LEU A 215 8.14 16.36 14.57
CA LEU A 215 7.53 17.20 15.60
C LEU A 215 7.84 18.68 15.37
N ASP A 216 6.91 19.52 15.78
CA ASP A 216 7.08 20.97 15.88
C ASP A 216 7.84 21.37 17.17
N ALA A 217 8.05 22.66 17.34
CA ALA A 217 8.74 23.20 18.53
C ALA A 217 8.00 22.95 19.86
N ALA A 218 6.70 22.68 19.81
CA ALA A 218 5.88 22.32 20.96
C ALA A 218 5.84 20.79 21.22
N GLY A 219 6.56 19.99 20.41
CA GLY A 219 6.59 18.52 20.51
C GLY A 219 5.33 17.85 19.96
N LYS A 220 4.54 18.53 19.14
CA LYS A 220 3.36 17.96 18.48
C LYS A 220 3.73 17.49 17.08
N PRO A 221 3.10 16.42 16.55
CA PRO A 221 3.27 16.01 15.17
C PRO A 221 2.92 17.13 14.19
N VAL A 222 3.84 17.44 13.27
CA VAL A 222 3.62 18.41 12.17
C VAL A 222 2.52 17.92 11.24
N PHE A 223 2.38 16.60 11.11
CA PHE A 223 1.38 15.94 10.26
C PHE A 223 0.48 15.06 11.13
N PRO A 224 -0.64 15.57 11.68
CA PRO A 224 -1.59 14.75 12.44
C PRO A 224 -2.28 13.73 11.54
N THR A 225 -2.84 12.66 12.10
CA THR A 225 -3.48 11.57 11.34
C THR A 225 -4.64 12.02 10.44
N SER A 226 -5.28 13.13 10.78
CA SER A 226 -6.31 13.77 9.94
C SER A 226 -5.76 14.56 8.74
N ASP A 227 -4.45 14.78 8.70
CA ASP A 227 -3.81 15.58 7.65
C ASP A 227 -3.94 14.90 6.27
N PRO A 228 -4.25 15.65 5.20
CA PRO A 228 -4.29 15.12 3.84
C PRO A 228 -2.99 14.41 3.42
N VAL A 229 -1.82 14.85 3.89
CA VAL A 229 -0.54 14.18 3.62
C VAL A 229 -0.52 12.75 4.17
N VAL A 230 -1.00 12.54 5.39
CA VAL A 230 -1.07 11.20 6.01
C VAL A 230 -2.04 10.29 5.28
N ARG A 231 -3.21 10.82 4.91
CA ARG A 231 -4.22 10.08 4.13
C ARG A 231 -3.76 9.77 2.70
N ALA A 232 -3.01 10.70 2.09
CA ALA A 232 -2.38 10.49 0.79
C ALA A 232 -1.28 9.43 0.85
N GLY A 233 -0.46 9.44 1.90
CA GLY A 233 0.54 8.42 2.16
C GLY A 233 -0.08 7.02 2.31
N TRP A 234 -1.21 6.91 3.03
CA TRP A 234 -1.97 5.65 3.09
C TRP A 234 -2.35 5.14 1.70
N ASN A 235 -2.95 5.99 0.86
CA ASN A 235 -3.35 5.62 -0.50
C ASN A 235 -2.15 5.26 -1.39
N TYR A 236 -1.04 5.99 -1.24
CA TYR A 236 0.20 5.71 -1.95
C TYR A 236 0.69 4.29 -1.63
N PHE A 237 0.84 3.96 -0.33
CA PHE A 237 1.30 2.65 0.10
C PHE A 237 0.26 1.54 -0.14
N LEU A 238 -1.04 1.86 -0.20
CA LEU A 238 -2.09 0.90 -0.57
C LEU A 238 -1.90 0.40 -2.01
N ILE A 239 -1.65 1.31 -2.95
CA ILE A 239 -1.50 0.96 -4.37
C ILE A 239 -0.09 0.45 -4.68
N GLU A 240 0.93 1.01 -4.05
CA GLU A 240 2.31 0.56 -4.19
C GLU A 240 2.49 -0.84 -3.60
N GLY A 241 2.00 -1.07 -2.37
CA GLY A 241 2.10 -2.34 -1.66
C GLY A 241 1.24 -3.48 -2.23
N ASP A 242 0.32 -3.20 -3.14
CA ASP A 242 -0.36 -4.20 -3.97
C ASP A 242 0.60 -4.88 -4.95
N ASP A 243 1.70 -4.23 -5.33
CA ASP A 243 2.77 -4.69 -6.22
C ASP A 243 2.32 -5.11 -7.64
N SER A 244 1.01 -5.06 -7.92
CA SER A 244 0.49 -5.31 -9.26
C SER A 244 0.52 -4.06 -10.15
N PHE A 245 0.69 -2.88 -9.56
CA PHE A 245 0.62 -1.58 -10.23
C PHE A 245 -0.63 -1.45 -11.11
N GLY A 246 -1.77 -1.84 -10.54
CA GLY A 246 -3.08 -1.72 -11.14
C GLY A 246 -3.61 -2.94 -11.90
N VAL A 247 -2.83 -4.00 -12.09
CA VAL A 247 -3.32 -5.22 -12.78
C VAL A 247 -4.47 -5.87 -12.01
N HIS A 248 -4.44 -5.88 -10.69
CA HIS A 248 -5.52 -6.41 -9.87
C HIS A 248 -6.83 -5.64 -10.01
N ASN A 249 -6.76 -4.29 -10.06
CA ASN A 249 -7.93 -3.43 -10.25
C ASN A 249 -7.52 -2.08 -10.86
N PRO A 250 -7.37 -1.99 -12.18
CA PRO A 250 -6.83 -0.79 -12.84
C PRO A 250 -7.72 0.44 -12.64
N ARG A 251 -9.04 0.24 -12.60
CA ARG A 251 -9.98 1.34 -12.38
C ARG A 251 -9.85 1.89 -10.97
N PHE A 252 -9.88 1.03 -9.96
CA PHE A 252 -9.76 1.45 -8.56
C PHE A 252 -8.41 2.13 -8.29
N ALA A 253 -7.30 1.50 -8.72
CA ALA A 253 -5.96 2.07 -8.53
C ALA A 253 -5.85 3.48 -9.13
N ARG A 254 -6.37 3.67 -10.36
CA ARG A 254 -6.40 4.98 -11.00
C ARG A 254 -7.27 5.99 -10.24
N THR A 255 -8.49 5.59 -9.83
CA THR A 255 -9.41 6.44 -9.08
C THR A 255 -8.78 6.90 -7.76
N VAL A 256 -8.18 5.98 -7.00
CA VAL A 256 -7.49 6.28 -5.73
C VAL A 256 -6.40 7.31 -5.93
N LEU A 257 -5.52 7.11 -6.91
CA LEU A 257 -4.38 8.01 -7.13
C LEU A 257 -4.81 9.39 -7.63
N LEU A 258 -5.82 9.47 -8.51
CA LEU A 258 -6.36 10.75 -8.98
C LEU A 258 -7.06 11.52 -7.86
N ALA A 259 -7.90 10.84 -7.06
CA ALA A 259 -8.55 11.47 -5.90
C ALA A 259 -7.52 11.94 -4.85
N THR A 260 -6.42 11.21 -4.71
CA THR A 260 -5.32 11.60 -3.83
C THR A 260 -4.62 12.85 -4.34
N LEU A 261 -4.33 12.93 -5.63
CA LEU A 261 -3.73 14.14 -6.24
C LEU A 261 -4.64 15.35 -6.08
N ASP A 262 -5.94 15.16 -6.23
CA ASP A 262 -6.95 16.23 -6.07
C ASP A 262 -6.99 16.74 -4.63
N ALA A 263 -6.96 15.84 -3.65
CA ALA A 263 -6.94 16.18 -2.22
C ALA A 263 -5.65 16.87 -1.76
N LEU A 264 -4.58 16.78 -2.54
CA LEU A 264 -3.29 17.43 -2.27
C LEU A 264 -3.11 18.77 -3.02
N ARG A 265 -4.06 19.20 -3.85
CA ARG A 265 -4.03 20.54 -4.48
C ARG A 265 -4.42 21.64 -3.50
#